data_ee3f06ed28899c3027e75aeb2ac32483
#
_entry.id   ee3f06ed28899c3027e75aeb2ac32483
#
_cell.length_a   1.000
_cell.length_b   1.000
_cell.length_c   1.000
_cell.angle_alpha   90.00
_cell.angle_beta   90.00
_cell.angle_gamma   90.00
#
_symmetry.space_group_name_H-M   'P 1'
#
loop_
_entity.id
_entity.type
_entity.pdbx_description
1 polymer ?
#
loop_
_entity_poly.entity_id
_entity_poly.type
_entity_poly.pdbx_seq_one_letter_code
_entity_poly.pdbx_strand_id
1 'polypeptide(L)'
;MTQPTTTLDLEVEFGHSQVYIYSVAPWESDPDGYNAVLRALDDAHQSGRFVGVSDGLIDFLTAAEWNFNAPMRVETWAADPPSDDENWDHVVDVDLDVPNGWLMFEGSGGRPPIPCEVPPGQYRARLSGRGYEEAKAGAEGLDSYRLQLWPRDQDTPPALLKRWPGFEAWG
;
A
#
# COMPACT_ATOMS: atom_id res chain seq x y z
N MET A 1 -21.78 -9.46 -8.28
CA MET A 1 -20.64 -10.31 -8.66
C MET A 1 -19.46 -10.03 -7.74
N THR A 2 -18.89 -11.08 -7.20
CA THR A 2 -17.92 -11.01 -6.11
C THR A 2 -16.50 -11.34 -6.61
N GLN A 3 -16.19 -10.91 -7.83
CA GLN A 3 -14.89 -11.15 -8.44
C GLN A 3 -14.27 -9.84 -8.92
N PRO A 4 -12.93 -9.73 -8.88
CA PRO A 4 -12.26 -8.57 -9.47
C PRO A 4 -12.46 -8.54 -10.99
N THR A 5 -12.46 -7.32 -11.55
CA THR A 5 -12.48 -7.13 -13.01
C THR A 5 -11.13 -7.43 -13.63
N THR A 6 -10.04 -7.15 -12.92
CA THR A 6 -8.68 -7.51 -13.33
C THR A 6 -7.87 -7.96 -12.11
N THR A 7 -6.87 -8.80 -12.35
CA THR A 7 -5.91 -9.23 -11.33
C THR A 7 -4.52 -9.28 -11.96
N LEU A 8 -3.54 -8.65 -11.28
CA LEU A 8 -2.14 -8.69 -11.66
C LEU A 8 -1.32 -9.12 -10.45
N ASP A 9 -0.39 -10.06 -10.66
CA ASP A 9 0.54 -10.50 -9.62
C ASP A 9 1.92 -9.92 -9.92
N LEU A 10 2.42 -9.11 -8.97
CA LEU A 10 3.72 -8.44 -9.07
C LEU A 10 4.66 -8.95 -7.98
N GLU A 11 5.95 -8.72 -8.20
CA GLU A 11 6.96 -8.80 -7.15
C GLU A 11 7.49 -7.40 -6.93
N VAL A 12 7.40 -6.90 -5.70
CA VAL A 12 7.80 -5.53 -5.35
C VAL A 12 8.84 -5.56 -4.24
N GLU A 13 9.61 -4.49 -4.15
CA GLU A 13 10.62 -4.34 -3.11
C GLU A 13 10.05 -3.61 -1.90
N PHE A 14 10.16 -4.24 -0.73
CA PHE A 14 10.01 -3.55 0.55
C PHE A 14 11.38 -3.32 1.14
N GLY A 15 11.68 -2.08 1.49
CA GLY A 15 12.92 -1.71 2.13
C GLY A 15 12.65 -0.82 3.35
N HIS A 16 13.38 -1.04 4.44
CA HIS A 16 13.18 -0.32 5.71
C HIS A 16 11.72 -0.41 6.16
N SER A 17 11.10 -1.58 5.96
CA SER A 17 9.69 -1.85 6.30
C SER A 17 8.68 -1.01 5.52
N GLN A 18 9.03 -0.51 4.33
CA GLN A 18 8.19 0.42 3.57
C GLN A 18 8.16 0.09 2.08
N VAL A 19 7.00 0.33 1.47
CA VAL A 19 6.88 0.50 0.02
C VAL A 19 6.05 1.76 -0.24
N TYR A 20 6.50 2.56 -1.21
CA TYR A 20 5.78 3.75 -1.67
C TYR A 20 4.92 3.39 -2.86
N ILE A 21 3.66 3.80 -2.83
CA ILE A 21 2.69 3.54 -3.90
C ILE A 21 2.16 4.90 -4.38
N TYR A 22 2.31 5.17 -5.67
CA TYR A 22 1.89 6.45 -6.25
C TYR A 22 1.62 6.31 -7.75
N SER A 23 0.84 7.23 -8.29
CA SER A 23 0.66 7.38 -9.74
C SER A 23 1.57 8.49 -10.28
N VAL A 24 1.52 9.65 -9.65
CA VAL A 24 2.40 10.79 -9.98
C VAL A 24 3.29 11.05 -8.77
N ALA A 25 4.60 10.93 -8.96
CA ALA A 25 5.55 11.14 -7.88
C ALA A 25 5.54 12.61 -7.44
N PRO A 26 5.36 12.89 -6.13
CA PRO A 26 5.33 14.28 -5.66
C PRO A 26 6.59 15.08 -6.00
N TRP A 27 7.74 14.42 -6.07
CA TRP A 27 9.03 15.09 -6.33
C TRP A 27 9.25 15.46 -7.79
N GLU A 28 8.41 15.02 -8.72
CA GLU A 28 8.54 15.39 -10.14
C GLU A 28 8.14 16.83 -10.41
N SER A 29 7.19 17.38 -9.65
CA SER A 29 6.63 18.70 -9.87
C SER A 29 6.95 19.70 -8.77
N ASP A 30 7.46 19.25 -7.63
CA ASP A 30 7.73 20.06 -6.45
C ASP A 30 9.12 19.74 -5.91
N PRO A 31 10.05 20.72 -5.85
CA PRO A 31 11.39 20.49 -5.27
C PRO A 31 11.34 19.99 -3.83
N ASP A 32 10.29 20.35 -3.08
CA ASP A 32 10.09 19.88 -1.71
C ASP A 32 9.26 18.60 -1.64
N GLY A 33 9.00 17.96 -2.78
CA GLY A 33 8.17 16.76 -2.88
C GLY A 33 8.68 15.57 -2.08
N TYR A 34 9.98 15.49 -1.80
CA TYR A 34 10.53 14.47 -0.90
C TYR A 34 9.99 14.58 0.51
N ASN A 35 9.52 15.78 0.92
CA ASN A 35 8.87 15.95 2.22
C ASN A 35 7.53 15.19 2.28
N ALA A 36 6.91 14.88 1.14
CA ALA A 36 5.71 14.05 1.10
C ALA A 36 5.98 12.65 1.65
N VAL A 37 7.17 12.09 1.39
CA VAL A 37 7.58 10.79 1.94
C VAL A 37 7.65 10.85 3.46
N LEU A 38 8.28 11.89 4.01
CA LEU A 38 8.38 12.07 5.45
C LEU A 38 7.00 12.31 6.09
N ARG A 39 6.16 13.11 5.46
CA ARG A 39 4.79 13.35 5.94
C ARG A 39 3.94 12.09 5.92
N ALA A 40 4.07 11.26 4.88
CA ALA A 40 3.35 10.00 4.79
C ALA A 40 3.83 9.02 5.88
N LEU A 41 5.14 8.96 6.12
CA LEU A 41 5.71 8.13 7.18
C LEU A 41 5.20 8.57 8.57
N ASP A 42 5.22 9.88 8.82
CA ASP A 42 4.70 10.44 10.07
C ASP A 42 3.21 10.14 10.23
N ASP A 43 2.43 10.28 9.17
CA ASP A 43 0.99 9.97 9.19
C ASP A 43 0.74 8.49 9.49
N ALA A 44 1.55 7.60 8.94
CA ALA A 44 1.45 6.16 9.21
C ALA A 44 1.62 5.86 10.70
N HIS A 45 2.61 6.45 11.34
CA HIS A 45 2.90 6.23 12.76
C HIS A 45 1.91 6.96 13.68
N GLN A 46 1.69 8.25 13.44
CA GLN A 46 0.85 9.08 14.31
C GLN A 46 -0.61 8.64 14.30
N SER A 47 -1.11 8.19 13.15
CA SER A 47 -2.48 7.68 13.03
C SER A 47 -2.65 6.28 13.62
N GLY A 48 -1.56 5.53 13.79
CA GLY A 48 -1.59 4.14 14.19
C GLY A 48 -2.09 3.18 13.10
N ARG A 49 -2.28 3.68 11.88
CA ARG A 49 -2.70 2.82 10.76
C ARG A 49 -1.55 2.04 10.15
N PHE A 50 -0.30 2.53 10.28
CA PHE A 50 0.89 1.99 9.61
C PHE A 50 0.74 1.93 8.09
N VAL A 51 -0.14 2.76 7.57
CA VAL A 51 -0.29 3.16 6.19
C VAL A 51 -0.53 4.66 6.23
N GLY A 52 0.40 5.42 5.68
CA GLY A 52 0.35 6.88 5.67
C GLY A 52 0.07 7.41 4.27
N VAL A 53 -0.51 8.60 4.20
CA VAL A 53 -0.82 9.26 2.94
C VAL A 53 -0.37 10.71 2.99
N SER A 54 0.19 11.20 1.87
CA SER A 54 0.52 12.60 1.68
C SER A 54 0.69 12.88 0.19
N ASP A 55 0.04 13.92 -0.31
CA ASP A 55 0.22 14.42 -1.69
C ASP A 55 0.09 13.33 -2.77
N GLY A 56 -0.87 12.43 -2.63
CA GLY A 56 -1.12 11.34 -3.57
C GLY A 56 -0.19 10.14 -3.41
N LEU A 57 0.73 10.18 -2.44
CA LEU A 57 1.63 9.09 -2.11
C LEU A 57 1.09 8.28 -0.95
N ILE A 58 1.17 6.97 -1.06
CA ILE A 58 0.91 6.04 0.04
C ILE A 58 2.24 5.47 0.50
N ASP A 59 2.49 5.51 1.81
CA ASP A 59 3.59 4.78 2.44
C ASP A 59 3.00 3.59 3.19
N PHE A 60 3.22 2.40 2.65
CA PHE A 60 2.70 1.16 3.22
C PHE A 60 3.78 0.53 4.09
N LEU A 61 3.59 0.58 5.42
CA LEU A 61 4.52 0.02 6.39
C LEU A 61 4.15 -1.43 6.70
N THR A 62 5.18 -2.26 6.87
CA THR A 62 5.01 -3.69 7.13
C THR A 62 5.92 -4.16 8.25
N ALA A 63 5.74 -5.41 8.69
CA ALA A 63 6.58 -6.04 9.69
C ALA A 63 7.92 -6.54 9.13
N ALA A 64 8.00 -6.71 7.82
CA ALA A 64 9.24 -7.15 7.16
C ALA A 64 10.18 -5.96 6.99
N GLU A 65 11.41 -6.06 7.51
CA GLU A 65 12.40 -5.00 7.30
C GLU A 65 12.83 -4.93 5.83
N TRP A 66 13.08 -6.09 5.24
CA TRP A 66 13.48 -6.23 3.84
C TRP A 66 12.75 -7.39 3.19
N ASN A 67 12.19 -7.17 2.02
CA ASN A 67 11.71 -8.22 1.13
C ASN A 67 11.84 -7.71 -0.31
N PHE A 68 12.85 -8.17 -1.03
CA PHE A 68 13.15 -7.66 -2.37
C PHE A 68 12.23 -8.23 -3.46
N ASN A 69 11.49 -9.28 -3.16
CA ASN A 69 10.59 -9.96 -4.11
C ASN A 69 9.25 -10.28 -3.44
N ALA A 70 8.67 -9.28 -2.77
CA ALA A 70 7.43 -9.47 -2.05
C ALA A 70 6.26 -9.63 -3.03
N PRO A 71 5.46 -10.70 -2.91
CA PRO A 71 4.25 -10.83 -3.71
C PRO A 71 3.28 -9.69 -3.42
N MET A 72 2.85 -9.01 -4.48
CA MET A 72 1.85 -7.94 -4.41
C MET A 72 0.79 -8.22 -5.47
N ARG A 73 -0.39 -8.61 -5.03
CA ARG A 73 -1.53 -8.78 -5.92
C ARG A 73 -2.28 -7.46 -6.05
N VAL A 74 -2.47 -7.00 -7.28
CA VAL A 74 -3.26 -5.80 -7.58
C VAL A 74 -4.56 -6.23 -8.25
N GLU A 75 -5.69 -5.87 -7.63
CA GLU A 75 -7.02 -6.19 -8.14
C GLU A 75 -7.78 -4.90 -8.40
N THR A 76 -8.47 -4.83 -9.55
CA THR A 76 -9.46 -3.77 -9.77
C THR A 76 -10.85 -4.39 -9.66
N TRP A 77 -11.78 -3.65 -9.03
CA TRP A 77 -13.13 -4.08 -8.76
C TRP A 77 -14.12 -3.03 -9.25
N ALA A 78 -15.32 -3.46 -9.63
CA ALA A 78 -16.37 -2.53 -10.04
C ALA A 78 -16.98 -1.78 -8.85
N ALA A 79 -16.92 -2.39 -7.66
CA ALA A 79 -17.43 -1.82 -6.41
C ALA A 79 -16.64 -2.38 -5.24
N ASP A 80 -16.92 -1.91 -4.02
CA ASP A 80 -16.28 -2.36 -2.79
C ASP A 80 -16.26 -3.89 -2.71
N PRO A 81 -15.07 -4.52 -2.64
CA PRO A 81 -14.98 -5.98 -2.57
C PRO A 81 -15.50 -6.52 -1.24
N PRO A 82 -15.96 -7.78 -1.23
CA PRO A 82 -16.35 -8.42 0.02
C PRO A 82 -15.20 -8.44 1.02
N SER A 83 -15.51 -8.28 2.31
CA SER A 83 -14.52 -8.34 3.36
C SER A 83 -13.99 -9.77 3.53
N ASP A 84 -12.66 -9.89 3.59
CA ASP A 84 -11.95 -11.11 3.94
C ASP A 84 -10.81 -10.84 4.93
N ASP A 85 -11.03 -9.88 5.82
CA ASP A 85 -10.03 -9.39 6.77
C ASP A 85 -9.46 -10.52 7.64
N GLU A 86 -10.21 -11.59 7.88
CA GLU A 86 -9.74 -12.74 8.64
C GLU A 86 -8.54 -13.44 8.00
N ASN A 87 -8.32 -13.26 6.70
CA ASN A 87 -7.19 -13.84 5.98
C ASN A 87 -5.93 -12.97 6.00
N TRP A 88 -6.01 -11.80 6.61
CA TRP A 88 -4.95 -10.80 6.60
C TRP A 88 -4.59 -10.35 8.01
N ASP A 89 -3.34 -9.93 8.21
CA ASP A 89 -2.88 -9.45 9.51
C ASP A 89 -3.19 -7.98 9.71
N HIS A 90 -3.13 -7.19 8.63
CA HIS A 90 -3.32 -5.75 8.70
C HIS A 90 -4.06 -5.27 7.45
N VAL A 91 -5.11 -4.45 7.61
CA VAL A 91 -5.96 -3.99 6.50
C VAL A 91 -6.32 -2.53 6.71
N VAL A 92 -6.05 -1.69 5.69
CA VAL A 92 -6.32 -0.25 5.72
C VAL A 92 -6.93 0.20 4.40
N ASP A 93 -7.96 1.05 4.47
CA ASP A 93 -8.55 1.72 3.31
C ASP A 93 -8.08 3.17 3.24
N VAL A 94 -7.69 3.60 2.04
CA VAL A 94 -7.33 4.99 1.74
C VAL A 94 -7.84 5.37 0.34
N ASP A 95 -7.91 6.68 0.07
CA ASP A 95 -8.17 7.15 -1.29
C ASP A 95 -6.87 7.15 -2.10
N LEU A 96 -6.98 6.85 -3.38
CA LEU A 96 -5.84 6.84 -4.30
C LEU A 96 -6.29 7.29 -5.69
N ASP A 97 -5.66 8.32 -6.23
CA ASP A 97 -5.91 8.79 -7.59
C ASP A 97 -4.87 8.24 -8.54
N VAL A 98 -5.33 7.78 -9.70
CA VAL A 98 -4.46 7.26 -10.76
C VAL A 98 -4.80 8.02 -12.06
N PRO A 99 -4.34 9.28 -12.19
CA PRO A 99 -4.75 10.12 -13.33
C PRO A 99 -4.14 9.70 -14.66
N ASN A 100 -2.97 9.06 -14.64
CA ASN A 100 -2.25 8.68 -15.87
C ASN A 100 -2.35 7.20 -16.23
N GLY A 101 -3.11 6.40 -15.47
CA GLY A 101 -3.26 4.97 -15.74
C GLY A 101 -2.10 4.09 -15.26
N TRP A 102 -1.16 4.64 -14.52
CA TRP A 102 0.00 3.90 -14.00
C TRP A 102 0.13 4.04 -12.50
N LEU A 103 0.36 2.92 -11.84
CA LEU A 103 0.82 2.87 -10.46
C LEU A 103 2.28 2.46 -10.42
N MET A 104 3.01 3.05 -9.49
CA MET A 104 4.40 2.74 -9.24
C MET A 104 4.54 2.19 -7.82
N PHE A 105 5.31 1.12 -7.67
CA PHE A 105 5.66 0.52 -6.38
C PHE A 105 7.16 0.66 -6.20
N GLU A 106 7.56 1.46 -5.23
CA GLU A 106 8.98 1.81 -5.03
C GLU A 106 9.40 1.55 -3.59
N GLY A 107 10.40 0.68 -3.42
CA GLY A 107 11.03 0.49 -2.12
C GLY A 107 12.13 1.52 -1.88
N SER A 108 12.64 1.59 -0.65
CA SER A 108 13.73 2.50 -0.29
C SER A 108 15.12 1.95 -0.57
N GLY A 109 15.21 0.76 -1.17
CA GLY A 109 16.49 0.07 -1.41
C GLY A 109 17.23 0.48 -2.69
N GLY A 110 16.70 1.42 -3.46
CA GLY A 110 17.38 1.96 -4.65
C GLY A 110 17.10 1.21 -5.95
N ARG A 111 16.28 0.19 -5.96
CA ARG A 111 15.84 -0.45 -7.20
C ARG A 111 14.85 0.45 -7.94
N PRO A 112 14.77 0.36 -9.29
CA PRO A 112 13.74 1.08 -10.04
C PRO A 112 12.32 0.70 -9.58
N PRO A 113 11.37 1.64 -9.62
CA PRO A 113 9.98 1.32 -9.30
C PRO A 113 9.41 0.25 -10.23
N ILE A 114 8.48 -0.55 -9.70
CA ILE A 114 7.75 -1.55 -10.48
C ILE A 114 6.46 -0.91 -10.97
N PRO A 115 6.25 -0.79 -12.31
CA PRO A 115 5.04 -0.20 -12.84
C PRO A 115 3.88 -1.21 -12.89
N CYS A 116 2.67 -0.70 -12.73
CA CYS A 116 1.45 -1.48 -12.85
C CYS A 116 0.40 -0.64 -13.58
N GLU A 117 -0.08 -1.11 -14.72
CA GLU A 117 -1.11 -0.42 -15.47
C GLU A 117 -2.49 -0.71 -14.88
N VAL A 118 -3.24 0.34 -14.59
CA VAL A 118 -4.65 0.25 -14.17
C VAL A 118 -5.44 1.33 -14.90
N PRO A 119 -6.77 1.19 -15.09
CA PRO A 119 -7.54 2.25 -15.73
C PRO A 119 -7.42 3.57 -14.98
N PRO A 120 -7.24 4.70 -15.68
CA PRO A 120 -7.21 6.00 -15.01
C PRO A 120 -8.49 6.25 -14.22
N GLY A 121 -8.38 6.84 -13.04
CA GLY A 121 -9.55 7.15 -12.24
C GLY A 121 -9.23 7.54 -10.82
N GLN A 122 -10.30 7.86 -10.09
CA GLN A 122 -10.26 8.09 -8.65
C GLN A 122 -10.73 6.82 -7.96
N TYR A 123 -9.89 6.28 -7.09
CA TYR A 123 -10.13 4.99 -6.45
C TYR A 123 -10.21 5.10 -4.94
N ARG A 124 -10.95 4.18 -4.35
CA ARG A 124 -10.72 3.76 -2.98
C ARG A 124 -9.80 2.54 -3.04
N ALA A 125 -8.82 2.48 -2.16
CA ALA A 125 -7.79 1.46 -2.17
C ALA A 125 -7.79 0.72 -0.83
N ARG A 126 -7.82 -0.61 -0.87
CA ARG A 126 -7.64 -1.44 0.33
C ARG A 126 -6.28 -2.12 0.26
N LEU A 127 -5.45 -1.83 1.26
CA LEU A 127 -4.13 -2.41 1.40
C LEU A 127 -4.16 -3.48 2.48
N SER A 128 -3.74 -4.68 2.13
CA SER A 128 -3.76 -5.84 3.02
C SER A 128 -2.37 -6.48 3.05
N GLY A 129 -1.91 -6.85 4.23
CA GLY A 129 -0.65 -7.56 4.42
C GLY A 129 -0.80 -8.73 5.37
N ARG A 130 0.00 -9.78 5.16
CA ARG A 130 0.03 -10.97 6.00
C ARG A 130 1.41 -11.60 6.04
N GLY A 131 1.60 -12.56 6.94
CA GLY A 131 2.92 -13.16 7.18
C GLY A 131 3.77 -12.29 8.11
N TYR A 132 3.16 -11.43 8.89
CA TYR A 132 3.84 -10.43 9.72
C TYR A 132 4.54 -11.04 10.93
N GLU A 133 3.97 -12.06 11.56
CA GLU A 133 4.63 -12.73 12.69
C GLU A 133 5.92 -13.40 12.25
N GLU A 134 5.89 -14.10 11.12
CA GLU A 134 7.06 -14.77 10.57
C GLU A 134 8.12 -13.75 10.12
N ALA A 135 7.70 -12.67 9.47
CA ALA A 135 8.60 -11.62 9.02
C ALA A 135 9.27 -10.92 10.20
N LYS A 136 8.52 -10.62 11.26
CA LYS A 136 9.06 -10.02 12.49
C LYS A 136 10.08 -10.94 13.17
N ALA A 137 9.84 -12.25 13.12
CA ALA A 137 10.75 -13.25 13.67
C ALA A 137 12.01 -13.44 12.82
N GLY A 138 12.16 -12.73 11.70
CA GLY A 138 13.31 -12.79 10.82
C GLY A 138 13.20 -13.80 9.69
N ALA A 139 12.04 -14.43 9.50
CA ALA A 139 11.82 -15.30 8.35
C ALA A 139 11.60 -14.47 7.09
N GLU A 140 12.44 -14.68 6.09
CA GLU A 140 12.36 -13.94 4.83
C GLU A 140 11.38 -14.61 3.86
N GLY A 141 10.66 -13.77 3.10
CA GLY A 141 9.85 -14.21 1.96
C GLY A 141 8.52 -14.82 2.31
N LEU A 142 8.06 -14.73 3.57
CA LEU A 142 6.77 -15.29 3.99
C LEU A 142 5.66 -14.24 4.05
N ASP A 143 5.99 -12.96 3.94
CA ASP A 143 5.02 -11.88 3.88
C ASP A 143 4.50 -11.72 2.44
N SER A 144 3.23 -11.40 2.33
CA SER A 144 2.59 -11.13 1.04
C SER A 144 1.51 -10.06 1.19
N TYR A 145 1.15 -9.43 0.07
CA TYR A 145 0.37 -8.20 0.08
C TYR A 145 -0.67 -8.20 -1.01
N ARG A 146 -1.71 -7.38 -0.81
CA ARG A 146 -2.75 -7.16 -1.81
C ARG A 146 -3.19 -5.70 -1.80
N LEU A 147 -3.35 -5.14 -2.99
CA LEU A 147 -3.97 -3.84 -3.23
C LEU A 147 -5.25 -4.06 -4.03
N GLN A 148 -6.39 -3.67 -3.46
CA GLN A 148 -7.69 -3.72 -4.13
C GLN A 148 -8.14 -2.30 -4.43
N LEU A 149 -8.54 -2.05 -5.67
CA LEU A 149 -8.97 -0.73 -6.14
C LEU A 149 -10.41 -0.81 -6.64
N TRP A 150 -11.25 0.14 -6.23
CA TRP A 150 -12.60 0.32 -6.79
C TRP A 150 -12.90 1.80 -6.94
N PRO A 151 -13.74 2.18 -7.92
CA PRO A 151 -14.06 3.58 -8.15
C PRO A 151 -14.71 4.24 -6.94
N ARG A 152 -14.34 5.49 -6.66
CA ARG A 152 -15.01 6.31 -5.66
C ARG A 152 -15.61 7.55 -6.32
N ASP A 153 -16.69 8.04 -5.76
CA ASP A 153 -17.36 9.26 -6.19
C ASP A 153 -17.28 10.37 -5.15
N GLN A 154 -16.66 10.10 -4.01
CA GLN A 154 -16.43 11.08 -2.95
C GLN A 154 -15.12 10.78 -2.22
N ASP A 155 -14.54 11.79 -1.60
CA ASP A 155 -13.35 11.63 -0.76
C ASP A 155 -13.78 11.08 0.61
N THR A 156 -13.00 10.13 1.13
CA THR A 156 -13.27 9.52 2.42
C THR A 156 -11.96 9.44 3.22
N PRO A 157 -11.98 9.80 4.51
CA PRO A 157 -10.77 9.69 5.33
C PRO A 157 -10.24 8.26 5.37
N PRO A 158 -8.92 8.08 5.58
CA PRO A 158 -8.35 6.76 5.79
C PRO A 158 -9.05 6.00 6.92
N ALA A 159 -9.18 4.68 6.76
CA ALA A 159 -9.84 3.83 7.73
C ALA A 159 -8.99 2.60 8.05
N LEU A 160 -8.70 2.38 9.33
CA LEU A 160 -8.05 1.18 9.81
C LEU A 160 -9.10 0.10 10.02
N LEU A 161 -9.10 -0.94 9.18
CA LEU A 161 -10.08 -2.03 9.26
C LEU A 161 -9.62 -3.16 10.16
N LYS A 162 -8.32 -3.47 10.14
CA LYS A 162 -7.72 -4.47 11.01
C LYS A 162 -6.29 -4.07 11.31
N ARG A 163 -5.90 -4.12 12.57
CA ARG A 163 -4.54 -3.81 13.00
C ARG A 163 -3.81 -5.07 13.44
N TRP A 164 -2.60 -5.27 12.90
CA TRP A 164 -1.73 -6.32 13.39
C TRP A 164 -1.24 -5.97 14.81
N PRO A 165 -1.48 -6.85 15.81
CA PRO A 165 -1.13 -6.52 17.21
C PRO A 165 0.37 -6.25 17.44
N GLY A 166 1.25 -6.83 16.62
CA GLY A 166 2.68 -6.65 16.75
C GLY A 166 3.17 -5.23 16.51
N PHE A 167 2.36 -4.37 15.87
CA PHE A 167 2.70 -2.96 15.70
C PHE A 167 2.72 -2.17 17.01
N GLU A 168 2.11 -2.67 18.08
CA GLU A 168 2.16 -2.02 19.38
C GLU A 168 3.59 -1.89 19.92
N ALA A 169 4.48 -2.81 19.55
CA ALA A 169 5.88 -2.80 19.98
C ALA A 169 6.72 -1.73 19.26
N TRP A 170 6.16 -1.07 18.25
CA TRP A 170 6.85 -0.05 17.46
C TRP A 170 6.53 1.37 17.91
N GLY A 171 5.67 1.49 18.91
CA GLY A 171 5.17 2.77 19.43
C GLY A 171 6.19 3.63 20.14
#